data_f7a7eee4c24d8952002fdbf2bf2d3dda
#
_entry.id   f7a7eee4c24d8952002fdbf2bf2d3dda
#
_cell.length_a   1.000
_cell.length_b   1.000
_cell.length_c   1.000
_cell.angle_alpha   90.00
_cell.angle_beta   90.00
_cell.angle_gamma   90.00
#
_symmetry.space_group_name_H-M   'P 1'
#
loop_
_entity.id
_entity.type
_entity.pdbx_description
1 polymer ?
#
loop_
_entity_poly.entity_id
_entity_poly.type
_entity_poly.pdbx_seq_one_letter_code
_entity_poly.pdbx_strand_id
1 'polypeptide(L)'
;MTTTTTMQPFEYNANPARVIFGPGTLKQLPAELARLHVSAPLLLSTPQQLAQAEALQSLLLSSSSSSSSSEKPITPAGIFAEATMHTPTSVTERALEVVRTSRADAVVSVGGGSTIGLGKALAVRTGLPHVCVPTTYAGSEMTPILGETSEEDGGKKTKMTRSDPKILPGTVIYDVELTMTLPAGLSATSGVNAIAHAGMLLFEEREREKSIFRTPVSPC
;
A
#
# COMPACT_ATOMS: atom_id res chain seq x y z
N MET A 1 -31.64 -35.91 3.19
CA MET A 1 -31.67 -35.03 2.01
C MET A 1 -30.39 -34.18 2.08
N THR A 2 -29.41 -34.53 1.26
CA THR A 2 -28.14 -33.80 1.17
C THR A 2 -28.38 -32.58 0.27
N THR A 3 -28.47 -31.40 0.84
CA THR A 3 -28.53 -30.14 0.09
C THR A 3 -27.15 -29.89 -0.52
N THR A 4 -27.02 -30.16 -1.80
CA THR A 4 -25.84 -29.78 -2.57
C THR A 4 -25.89 -28.25 -2.73
N THR A 5 -25.07 -27.53 -1.99
CA THR A 5 -24.90 -26.10 -2.15
C THR A 5 -24.19 -25.87 -3.48
N THR A 6 -24.92 -25.48 -4.51
CA THR A 6 -24.35 -25.07 -5.79
C THR A 6 -23.86 -23.65 -5.65
N MET A 7 -22.55 -23.47 -5.81
CA MET A 7 -21.95 -22.14 -5.85
C MET A 7 -22.53 -21.35 -7.04
N GLN A 8 -23.00 -20.13 -6.79
CA GLN A 8 -23.52 -19.27 -7.83
C GLN A 8 -22.38 -18.84 -8.79
N PRO A 9 -22.64 -18.75 -10.08
CA PRO A 9 -21.65 -18.24 -11.02
C PRO A 9 -21.23 -16.82 -10.62
N PHE A 10 -19.93 -16.55 -10.61
CA PHE A 10 -19.38 -15.21 -10.37
C PHE A 10 -18.25 -14.94 -11.36
N GLU A 11 -18.03 -13.67 -11.67
CA GLU A 11 -16.89 -13.21 -12.45
C GLU A 11 -15.93 -12.49 -11.51
N TYR A 12 -14.67 -12.89 -11.52
CA TYR A 12 -13.61 -12.28 -10.73
C TYR A 12 -12.48 -11.83 -11.64
N ASN A 13 -12.32 -10.51 -11.75
CA ASN A 13 -11.20 -9.90 -12.44
C ASN A 13 -10.13 -9.56 -11.41
N ALA A 14 -9.12 -10.43 -11.28
CA ALA A 14 -7.96 -10.14 -10.47
C ALA A 14 -7.18 -8.97 -11.08
N ASN A 15 -6.88 -7.98 -10.28
CA ASN A 15 -5.90 -6.94 -10.62
C ASN A 15 -4.74 -7.03 -9.63
N PRO A 16 -3.91 -8.10 -9.74
CA PRO A 16 -2.86 -8.36 -8.76
C PRO A 16 -1.75 -7.32 -8.92
N ALA A 17 -1.34 -6.72 -7.81
CA ALA A 17 -0.04 -6.09 -7.72
C ALA A 17 1.04 -7.13 -8.03
N ARG A 18 2.14 -6.68 -8.64
CA ARG A 18 3.34 -7.52 -8.73
C ARG A 18 3.93 -7.68 -7.33
N VAL A 19 4.03 -8.89 -6.84
CA VAL A 19 4.52 -9.21 -5.49
C VAL A 19 5.87 -9.90 -5.57
N ILE A 20 6.83 -9.39 -4.80
CA ILE A 20 8.14 -9.99 -4.57
C ILE A 20 8.22 -10.29 -3.08
N PHE A 21 8.49 -11.54 -2.70
CA PHE A 21 8.44 -11.98 -1.31
C PHE A 21 9.67 -12.82 -0.95
N GLY A 22 10.30 -12.52 0.17
CA GLY A 22 11.38 -13.33 0.75
C GLY A 22 12.41 -12.49 1.52
N PRO A 23 13.36 -13.13 2.20
CA PRO A 23 14.45 -12.43 2.88
C PRO A 23 15.40 -11.76 1.88
N GLY A 24 15.80 -10.52 2.17
CA GLY A 24 16.73 -9.75 1.34
C GLY A 24 16.19 -9.33 -0.02
N THR A 25 14.87 -9.42 -0.24
CA THR A 25 14.24 -9.05 -1.52
C THR A 25 14.28 -7.55 -1.79
N LEU A 26 14.54 -6.72 -0.79
CA LEU A 26 14.73 -5.27 -0.96
C LEU A 26 15.82 -4.95 -2.00
N LYS A 27 16.82 -5.81 -2.15
CA LYS A 27 17.89 -5.69 -3.17
C LYS A 27 17.36 -5.71 -4.61
N GLN A 28 16.12 -6.15 -4.84
CA GLN A 28 15.47 -6.15 -6.16
C GLN A 28 14.82 -4.80 -6.50
N LEU A 29 14.70 -3.87 -5.54
CA LEU A 29 14.06 -2.58 -5.78
C LEU A 29 14.66 -1.81 -6.96
N PRO A 30 16.00 -1.71 -7.15
CA PRO A 30 16.55 -1.02 -8.32
C PRO A 30 16.07 -1.64 -9.64
N ALA A 31 16.06 -2.96 -9.75
CA ALA A 31 15.59 -3.67 -10.94
C ALA A 31 14.08 -3.45 -11.18
N GLU A 32 13.28 -3.39 -10.13
CA GLU A 32 11.85 -3.11 -10.26
C GLU A 32 11.58 -1.66 -10.68
N LEU A 33 12.34 -0.70 -10.19
CA LEU A 33 12.25 0.69 -10.63
C LEU A 33 12.67 0.84 -12.10
N ALA A 34 13.76 0.18 -12.51
CA ALA A 34 14.20 0.14 -13.91
C ALA A 34 13.12 -0.48 -14.81
N ARG A 35 12.49 -1.59 -14.40
CA ARG A 35 11.37 -2.23 -15.11
C ARG A 35 10.17 -1.28 -15.30
N LEU A 36 9.95 -0.39 -14.33
CA LEU A 36 8.90 0.64 -14.38
C LEU A 36 9.36 1.92 -15.12
N HIS A 37 10.58 1.94 -15.67
CA HIS A 37 11.22 3.10 -16.31
C HIS A 37 11.34 4.33 -15.38
N VAL A 38 11.46 4.07 -14.07
CA VAL A 38 11.62 5.09 -13.02
C VAL A 38 13.10 5.46 -12.89
N SER A 39 13.35 6.77 -12.78
CA SER A 39 14.71 7.30 -12.60
C SER A 39 14.85 8.24 -11.39
N ALA A 40 13.76 8.81 -10.91
CA ALA A 40 13.73 9.78 -9.82
C ALA A 40 12.61 9.47 -8.80
N PRO A 41 12.65 8.33 -8.09
CA PRO A 41 11.63 7.98 -7.13
C PRO A 41 11.69 8.89 -5.89
N LEU A 42 10.52 9.34 -5.40
CA LEU A 42 10.38 9.96 -4.08
C LEU A 42 10.15 8.87 -3.04
N LEU A 43 11.00 8.81 -2.01
CA LEU A 43 10.86 7.86 -0.92
C LEU A 43 9.93 8.45 0.16
N LEU A 44 8.95 7.67 0.60
CA LEU A 44 7.99 8.07 1.64
C LEU A 44 8.24 7.25 2.89
N SER A 45 8.25 7.90 4.06
CA SER A 45 8.34 7.22 5.35
C SER A 45 7.58 8.00 6.43
N THR A 46 7.46 7.41 7.62
CA THR A 46 7.13 8.15 8.84
C THR A 46 8.42 8.72 9.45
N PRO A 47 8.34 9.73 10.34
CA PRO A 47 9.52 10.22 11.06
C PRO A 47 10.27 9.11 11.81
N GLN A 48 9.55 8.13 12.35
CA GLN A 48 10.11 7.00 13.10
C GLN A 48 10.86 6.00 12.23
N GLN A 49 10.54 5.97 10.93
CA GLN A 49 11.12 5.04 9.95
C GLN A 49 12.09 5.72 8.98
N LEU A 50 12.49 6.96 9.27
CA LEU A 50 13.41 7.73 8.43
C LEU A 50 14.70 6.95 8.12
N ALA A 51 15.30 6.30 9.13
CA ALA A 51 16.51 5.52 8.96
C ALA A 51 16.37 4.39 7.91
N GLN A 52 15.19 3.77 7.82
CA GLN A 52 14.91 2.75 6.79
C GLN A 52 14.84 3.37 5.39
N ALA A 53 14.24 4.56 5.27
CA ALA A 53 14.20 5.29 4.00
C ALA A 53 15.59 5.77 3.56
N GLU A 54 16.44 6.21 4.49
CA GLU A 54 17.84 6.58 4.22
C GLU A 54 18.68 5.37 3.78
N ALA A 55 18.50 4.22 4.42
CA ALA A 55 19.13 2.98 3.99
C ALA A 55 18.72 2.60 2.57
N LEU A 56 17.43 2.76 2.24
CA LEU A 56 16.92 2.52 0.90
C LEU A 56 17.47 3.51 -0.12
N GLN A 57 17.56 4.78 0.23
CA GLN A 57 18.21 5.80 -0.61
C GLN A 57 19.67 5.41 -0.92
N SER A 58 20.41 5.00 0.09
CA SER A 58 21.81 4.54 -0.05
C SER A 58 21.92 3.31 -0.95
N LEU A 59 21.01 2.36 -0.84
CA LEU A 59 20.92 1.20 -1.72
C LEU A 59 20.75 1.61 -3.18
N LEU A 60 19.84 2.53 -3.47
CA LEU A 60 19.58 3.02 -4.83
C LEU A 60 20.79 3.76 -5.42
N LEU A 61 21.44 4.61 -4.63
CA LEU A 61 22.63 5.35 -5.06
C LEU A 61 23.81 4.41 -5.34
N SER A 62 24.03 3.40 -4.51
CA SER A 62 25.12 2.42 -4.70
C SER A 62 24.88 1.53 -5.92
N SER A 63 23.66 1.14 -6.20
CA SER A 63 23.32 0.33 -7.37
C SER A 63 23.53 1.10 -8.68
N SER A 64 23.31 2.40 -8.67
CA SER A 64 23.51 3.26 -9.85
C SER A 64 24.98 3.42 -10.24
N SER A 65 25.91 3.30 -9.29
CA SER A 65 27.36 3.41 -9.54
C SER A 65 27.98 2.12 -10.08
N SER A 66 27.31 0.98 -9.95
CA SER A 66 27.83 -0.33 -10.36
C SER A 66 27.26 -0.84 -11.70
N SER A 67 26.27 -0.17 -12.27
CA SER A 67 25.67 -0.58 -13.54
C SER A 67 26.52 -0.15 -14.73
N SER A 68 27.14 -1.12 -15.40
CA SER A 68 27.84 -0.95 -16.70
C SER A 68 26.87 -1.00 -17.90
N SER A 69 25.57 -1.02 -17.66
CA SER A 69 24.52 -1.12 -18.67
C SER A 69 24.03 0.25 -19.14
N SER A 70 23.52 0.33 -20.33
CA SER A 70 22.94 1.54 -20.95
C SER A 70 21.64 2.02 -20.28
N GLU A 71 21.31 1.53 -19.10
CA GLU A 71 20.14 1.92 -18.34
C GLU A 71 20.38 3.24 -17.60
N LYS A 72 19.35 4.08 -17.59
CA LYS A 72 19.38 5.38 -16.92
C LYS A 72 19.59 5.18 -15.42
N PRO A 73 20.54 5.88 -14.79
CA PRO A 73 20.79 5.73 -13.36
C PRO A 73 19.55 6.17 -12.55
N ILE A 74 19.26 5.42 -11.49
CA ILE A 74 18.18 5.76 -10.56
C ILE A 74 18.75 6.68 -9.48
N THR A 75 18.29 7.92 -9.47
CA THR A 75 18.67 8.91 -8.46
C THR A 75 17.42 9.33 -7.67
N PRO A 76 17.26 8.90 -6.42
CA PRO A 76 16.10 9.28 -5.63
C PRO A 76 15.89 10.80 -5.60
N ALA A 77 14.65 11.23 -5.85
CA ALA A 77 14.27 12.64 -5.85
C ALA A 77 14.30 13.27 -4.44
N GLY A 78 14.36 12.43 -3.41
CA GLY A 78 14.45 12.82 -2.00
C GLY A 78 13.68 11.86 -1.10
N ILE A 79 13.58 12.24 0.17
CA ILE A 79 12.79 11.55 1.19
C ILE A 79 11.75 12.52 1.74
N PHE A 80 10.49 12.09 1.79
CA PHE A 80 9.42 12.77 2.50
C PHE A 80 9.03 11.92 3.71
N ALA A 81 9.43 12.36 4.91
CA ALA A 81 9.31 11.59 6.15
C ALA A 81 8.19 12.10 7.08
N GLU A 82 7.10 12.64 6.51
CA GLU A 82 5.99 13.19 7.29
C GLU A 82 4.72 12.33 7.19
N ALA A 83 4.82 11.10 6.71
CA ALA A 83 3.65 10.21 6.66
C ALA A 83 3.13 9.96 8.09
N THR A 84 1.82 10.08 8.27
CA THR A 84 1.17 9.94 9.57
C THR A 84 -0.15 9.21 9.47
N MET A 85 -0.68 8.77 10.63
CA MET A 85 -1.92 7.99 10.69
C MET A 85 -3.09 8.73 10.05
N HIS A 86 -3.98 7.96 9.43
CA HIS A 86 -5.21 8.43 8.80
C HIS A 86 -5.01 9.33 7.57
N THR A 87 -3.79 9.44 7.06
CA THR A 87 -3.47 10.17 5.82
C THR A 87 -4.15 11.55 5.77
N PRO A 88 -3.75 12.52 6.61
CA PRO A 88 -4.33 13.85 6.59
C PRO A 88 -4.12 14.51 5.23
N THR A 89 -5.14 15.17 4.69
CA THR A 89 -5.06 15.85 3.39
C THR A 89 -3.99 16.93 3.37
N SER A 90 -3.75 17.61 4.50
CA SER A 90 -2.67 18.60 4.63
C SER A 90 -1.26 17.99 4.44
N VAL A 91 -1.04 16.76 4.88
CA VAL A 91 0.21 16.02 4.64
C VAL A 91 0.31 15.63 3.17
N THR A 92 -0.80 15.16 2.58
CA THR A 92 -0.87 14.81 1.16
C THR A 92 -0.53 16.02 0.27
N GLU A 93 -1.06 17.21 0.58
CA GLU A 93 -0.78 18.42 -0.20
C GLU A 93 0.70 18.84 -0.12
N ARG A 94 1.32 18.78 1.07
CA ARG A 94 2.77 19.03 1.19
C ARG A 94 3.59 18.02 0.40
N ALA A 95 3.23 16.75 0.46
CA ALA A 95 3.92 15.71 -0.30
C ALA A 95 3.75 15.89 -1.82
N LEU A 96 2.57 16.33 -2.30
CA LEU A 96 2.34 16.67 -3.70
C LEU A 96 3.25 17.82 -4.17
N GLU A 97 3.46 18.81 -3.33
CA GLU A 97 4.37 19.91 -3.67
C GLU A 97 5.82 19.41 -3.78
N VAL A 98 6.24 18.51 -2.89
CA VAL A 98 7.57 17.87 -3.00
C VAL A 98 7.68 17.04 -4.28
N VAL A 99 6.65 16.26 -4.66
CA VAL A 99 6.62 15.50 -5.92
C VAL A 99 6.85 16.43 -7.12
N ARG A 100 6.17 17.59 -7.15
CA ARG A 100 6.26 18.57 -8.26
C ARG A 100 7.65 19.21 -8.32
N THR A 101 8.12 19.72 -7.18
CA THR A 101 9.38 20.49 -7.12
C THR A 101 10.61 19.62 -7.36
N SER A 102 10.59 18.38 -6.86
CA SER A 102 11.66 17.39 -7.06
C SER A 102 11.58 16.67 -8.42
N ARG A 103 10.49 16.86 -9.18
CA ARG A 103 10.21 16.15 -10.44
C ARG A 103 10.26 14.63 -10.28
N ALA A 104 9.74 14.14 -9.17
CA ALA A 104 9.66 12.71 -8.93
C ALA A 104 8.82 12.02 -10.01
N ASP A 105 9.28 10.86 -10.49
CA ASP A 105 8.62 10.06 -11.53
C ASP A 105 7.99 8.77 -10.98
N ALA A 106 8.13 8.51 -9.68
CA ALA A 106 7.43 7.46 -8.94
C ALA A 106 7.41 7.79 -7.44
N VAL A 107 6.59 7.07 -6.69
CA VAL A 107 6.60 7.08 -5.23
C VAL A 107 6.93 5.68 -4.69
N VAL A 108 7.82 5.61 -3.70
CA VAL A 108 8.21 4.38 -3.01
C VAL A 108 7.87 4.52 -1.54
N SER A 109 6.89 3.77 -1.06
CA SER A 109 6.47 3.77 0.35
C SER A 109 7.26 2.75 1.15
N VAL A 110 8.04 3.22 2.14
CA VAL A 110 8.77 2.36 3.08
C VAL A 110 8.12 2.48 4.45
N GLY A 111 7.39 1.47 4.87
CA GLY A 111 6.69 1.54 6.15
C GLY A 111 5.39 0.77 6.22
N GLY A 112 4.55 1.17 7.15
CA GLY A 112 3.23 0.58 7.38
C GLY A 112 2.10 1.33 6.68
N GLY A 113 0.86 1.12 7.16
CA GLY A 113 -0.36 1.66 6.56
C GLY A 113 -0.37 3.18 6.38
N SER A 114 0.28 3.95 7.25
CA SER A 114 0.37 5.42 7.13
C SER A 114 1.15 5.86 5.89
N THR A 115 2.29 5.23 5.67
CA THR A 115 3.17 5.54 4.52
C THR A 115 2.55 5.06 3.22
N ILE A 116 1.97 3.86 3.24
CA ILE A 116 1.28 3.27 2.08
C ILE A 116 0.04 4.11 1.73
N GLY A 117 -0.71 4.56 2.74
CA GLY A 117 -1.85 5.47 2.54
C GLY A 117 -1.45 6.76 1.82
N LEU A 118 -0.37 7.40 2.28
CA LEU A 118 0.16 8.59 1.61
C LEU A 118 0.59 8.30 0.17
N GLY A 119 1.31 7.19 -0.08
CA GLY A 119 1.70 6.78 -1.43
C GLY A 119 0.51 6.57 -2.37
N LYS A 120 -0.56 5.94 -1.88
CA LYS A 120 -1.83 5.80 -2.60
C LYS A 120 -2.48 7.15 -2.92
N ALA A 121 -2.49 8.07 -1.94
CA ALA A 121 -3.05 9.39 -2.12
C ALA A 121 -2.30 10.20 -3.19
N LEU A 122 -0.98 10.07 -3.25
CA LEU A 122 -0.15 10.67 -4.30
C LEU A 122 -0.38 10.00 -5.66
N ALA A 123 -0.33 8.67 -5.71
CA ALA A 123 -0.49 7.91 -6.96
C ALA A 123 -1.82 8.21 -7.66
N VAL A 124 -2.93 8.28 -6.91
CA VAL A 124 -4.26 8.55 -7.50
C VAL A 124 -4.40 9.98 -8.01
N ARG A 125 -3.64 10.93 -7.46
CA ARG A 125 -3.67 12.36 -7.88
C ARG A 125 -2.71 12.67 -9.02
N THR A 126 -1.60 11.93 -9.09
CA THR A 126 -0.51 12.22 -10.04
C THR A 126 -0.44 11.22 -11.19
N GLY A 127 -0.99 10.02 -11.00
CA GLY A 127 -0.81 8.89 -11.94
C GLY A 127 0.58 8.24 -11.87
N LEU A 128 1.43 8.63 -10.93
CA LEU A 128 2.77 8.08 -10.78
C LEU A 128 2.73 6.61 -10.34
N PRO A 129 3.67 5.78 -10.81
CA PRO A 129 3.86 4.43 -10.30
C PRO A 129 4.07 4.45 -8.78
N HIS A 130 3.43 3.49 -8.09
CA HIS A 130 3.58 3.31 -6.66
C HIS A 130 4.18 1.95 -6.36
N VAL A 131 5.31 1.95 -5.67
CA VAL A 131 5.99 0.75 -5.17
C VAL A 131 5.89 0.75 -3.65
N CYS A 132 5.47 -0.37 -3.07
CA CYS A 132 5.40 -0.54 -1.62
C CYS A 132 6.50 -1.46 -1.10
N VAL A 133 7.14 -1.06 -0.01
CA VAL A 133 8.05 -1.85 0.82
C VAL A 133 7.46 -1.90 2.23
N PRO A 134 6.52 -2.82 2.49
CA PRO A 134 5.87 -2.92 3.79
C PRO A 134 6.83 -3.35 4.88
N THR A 135 6.75 -2.70 6.04
CA THR A 135 7.51 -3.04 7.25
C THR A 135 6.59 -3.46 8.41
N THR A 136 5.30 -3.57 8.14
CA THR A 136 4.26 -4.00 9.10
C THR A 136 3.28 -4.94 8.42
N TYR A 137 2.39 -5.57 9.17
CA TYR A 137 1.35 -6.48 8.66
C TYR A 137 0.01 -5.76 8.41
N ALA A 138 0.01 -4.48 8.06
CA ALA A 138 -1.22 -3.69 7.91
C ALA A 138 -2.08 -4.11 6.71
N GLY A 139 -1.49 -4.70 5.65
CA GLY A 139 -2.20 -5.21 4.48
C GLY A 139 -2.76 -4.15 3.53
N SER A 140 -2.55 -2.86 3.83
CA SER A 140 -3.06 -1.76 3.00
C SER A 140 -2.54 -1.81 1.57
N GLU A 141 -1.35 -2.31 1.34
CA GLU A 141 -0.69 -2.46 0.04
C GLU A 141 -1.42 -3.39 -0.93
N MET A 142 -2.26 -4.27 -0.41
CA MET A 142 -3.02 -5.25 -1.23
C MET A 142 -4.47 -4.84 -1.48
N THR A 143 -4.86 -3.62 -1.14
CA THR A 143 -6.23 -3.14 -1.29
C THR A 143 -6.32 -1.92 -2.21
N PRO A 144 -7.35 -1.79 -3.06
CA PRO A 144 -7.61 -0.59 -3.86
C PRO A 144 -8.37 0.47 -3.05
N ILE A 145 -8.14 0.53 -1.73
CA ILE A 145 -8.87 1.41 -0.81
C ILE A 145 -7.91 2.44 -0.23
N LEU A 146 -8.36 3.70 -0.22
CA LEU A 146 -7.69 4.84 0.40
C LEU A 146 -8.63 5.51 1.39
N GLY A 147 -8.18 5.68 2.64
CA GLY A 147 -8.82 6.51 3.62
C GLY A 147 -8.01 7.78 3.86
N GLU A 148 -8.63 8.94 3.72
CA GLU A 148 -8.04 10.24 4.02
C GLU A 148 -8.87 10.97 5.07
N THR A 149 -8.21 11.81 5.86
CA THR A 149 -8.87 12.66 6.84
C THR A 149 -8.65 14.11 6.47
N SER A 150 -9.72 14.84 6.23
CA SER A 150 -9.69 16.30 6.09
C SER A 150 -10.03 16.94 7.43
N GLU A 151 -9.44 18.09 7.69
CA GLU A 151 -9.77 18.95 8.81
C GLU A 151 -10.45 20.21 8.25
N GLU A 152 -11.72 20.38 8.59
CA GLU A 152 -12.50 21.54 8.18
C GLU A 152 -12.28 22.70 9.17
N ASP A 153 -12.59 23.92 8.73
CA ASP A 153 -12.57 25.09 9.60
C ASP A 153 -13.45 24.85 10.83
N GLY A 154 -12.84 24.95 12.03
CA GLY A 154 -13.47 24.60 13.30
C GLY A 154 -13.00 23.28 13.93
N GLY A 155 -12.00 22.61 13.34
CA GLY A 155 -11.38 21.43 13.94
C GLY A 155 -12.17 20.12 13.76
N LYS A 156 -13.25 20.13 12.98
CA LYS A 156 -14.02 18.93 12.67
C LYS A 156 -13.26 18.06 11.68
N LYS A 157 -12.95 16.83 12.08
CA LYS A 157 -12.28 15.84 11.23
C LYS A 157 -13.30 15.00 10.48
N THR A 158 -13.24 15.04 9.16
CA THR A 158 -14.07 14.22 8.28
C THR A 158 -13.20 13.16 7.62
N LYS A 159 -13.55 11.88 7.79
CA LYS A 159 -12.89 10.76 7.15
C LYS A 159 -13.60 10.40 5.85
N MET A 160 -12.88 10.43 4.76
CA MET A 160 -13.35 9.98 3.45
C MET A 160 -12.67 8.69 3.07
N THR A 161 -13.44 7.72 2.61
CA THR A 161 -12.91 6.46 2.07
C THR A 161 -13.26 6.39 0.60
N ARG A 162 -12.25 6.10 -0.23
CA ARG A 162 -12.37 5.94 -1.67
C ARG A 162 -11.87 4.57 -2.10
N SER A 163 -12.58 3.93 -3.02
CA SER A 163 -12.16 2.71 -3.69
C SER A 163 -12.02 2.96 -5.19
N ASP A 164 -10.84 2.66 -5.75
CA ASP A 164 -10.55 2.84 -7.16
C ASP A 164 -9.40 1.88 -7.53
N PRO A 165 -9.49 1.11 -8.63
CA PRO A 165 -8.40 0.22 -9.06
C PRO A 165 -7.04 0.92 -9.18
N LYS A 166 -7.01 2.22 -9.52
CA LYS A 166 -5.79 3.03 -9.62
C LYS A 166 -5.10 3.28 -8.28
N ILE A 167 -5.78 3.01 -7.17
CA ILE A 167 -5.21 3.15 -5.81
C ILE A 167 -4.33 1.93 -5.47
N LEU A 168 -4.56 0.79 -6.13
CA LEU A 168 -3.77 -0.41 -5.88
C LEU A 168 -2.31 -0.19 -6.31
N PRO A 169 -1.32 -0.39 -5.41
CA PRO A 169 0.08 -0.30 -5.79
C PRO A 169 0.46 -1.26 -6.92
N GLY A 170 1.29 -0.81 -7.85
CA GLY A 170 1.72 -1.62 -8.99
C GLY A 170 2.71 -2.72 -8.62
N THR A 171 3.55 -2.48 -7.61
CA THR A 171 4.55 -3.43 -7.12
C THR A 171 4.64 -3.39 -5.59
N VAL A 172 4.72 -4.57 -4.98
CA VAL A 172 4.92 -4.74 -3.53
C VAL A 172 6.11 -5.65 -3.30
N ILE A 173 7.08 -5.18 -2.50
CA ILE A 173 8.28 -5.92 -2.12
C ILE A 173 8.20 -6.24 -0.63
N TYR A 174 7.90 -7.47 -0.29
CA TYR A 174 7.89 -7.97 1.08
C TYR A 174 9.27 -8.55 1.43
N ASP A 175 10.12 -7.72 1.98
CA ASP A 175 11.34 -8.19 2.62
C ASP A 175 11.04 -8.52 4.09
N VAL A 176 10.99 -9.81 4.39
CA VAL A 176 10.60 -10.28 5.72
C VAL A 176 11.55 -9.82 6.83
N GLU A 177 12.80 -9.49 6.49
CA GLU A 177 13.79 -8.99 7.44
C GLU A 177 13.38 -7.62 8.00
N LEU A 178 12.66 -6.80 7.22
CA LEU A 178 12.18 -5.49 7.66
C LEU A 178 11.08 -5.55 8.72
N THR A 179 10.41 -6.68 8.83
CA THR A 179 9.36 -6.89 9.85
C THR A 179 9.90 -7.44 11.16
N MET A 180 11.14 -7.94 11.18
CA MET A 180 11.76 -8.52 12.38
C MET A 180 11.99 -7.50 13.50
N THR A 181 12.03 -6.22 13.17
CA THR A 181 12.19 -5.13 14.13
C THR A 181 10.89 -4.65 14.76
N LEU A 182 9.74 -5.21 14.36
CA LEU A 182 8.45 -4.86 14.94
C LEU A 182 8.39 -5.29 16.41
N PRO A 183 7.90 -4.43 17.31
CA PRO A 183 7.61 -4.82 18.69
C PRO A 183 6.66 -6.02 18.74
N ALA A 184 6.95 -7.00 19.60
CA ALA A 184 6.16 -8.23 19.71
C ALA A 184 4.66 -7.96 19.90
N GLY A 185 4.29 -6.95 20.71
CA GLY A 185 2.90 -6.55 20.93
C GLY A 185 2.22 -6.08 19.64
N LEU A 186 2.92 -5.30 18.79
CA LEU A 186 2.38 -4.84 17.53
C LEU A 186 2.24 -6.00 16.54
N SER A 187 3.22 -6.90 16.49
CA SER A 187 3.15 -8.11 15.65
C SER A 187 1.98 -9.00 16.05
N ALA A 188 1.77 -9.22 17.35
CA ALA A 188 0.64 -10.01 17.86
C ALA A 188 -0.70 -9.35 17.50
N THR A 189 -0.87 -8.06 17.75
CA THR A 189 -2.11 -7.32 17.44
C THR A 189 -2.41 -7.36 15.95
N SER A 190 -1.40 -7.14 15.09
CA SER A 190 -1.56 -7.17 13.64
C SER A 190 -1.89 -8.58 13.14
N GLY A 191 -1.27 -9.62 13.72
CA GLY A 191 -1.58 -11.02 13.40
C GLY A 191 -3.02 -11.39 13.77
N VAL A 192 -3.50 -11.01 14.95
CA VAL A 192 -4.90 -11.22 15.36
C VAL A 192 -5.85 -10.46 14.43
N ASN A 193 -5.50 -9.23 14.02
CA ASN A 193 -6.30 -8.46 13.07
C ASN A 193 -6.38 -9.17 11.69
N ALA A 194 -5.30 -9.74 11.21
CA ALA A 194 -5.30 -10.52 9.96
C ALA A 194 -6.22 -11.75 10.06
N ILE A 195 -6.20 -12.47 11.19
CA ILE A 195 -7.10 -13.60 11.48
C ILE A 195 -8.56 -13.11 11.49
N ALA A 196 -8.83 -11.98 12.14
CA ALA A 196 -10.18 -11.41 12.20
C ALA A 196 -10.71 -11.07 10.80
N HIS A 197 -9.91 -10.46 9.93
CA HIS A 197 -10.30 -10.18 8.54
C HIS A 197 -10.58 -11.46 7.76
N ALA A 198 -9.74 -12.47 7.86
CA ALA A 198 -9.99 -13.76 7.22
C ALA A 198 -11.29 -14.41 7.74
N GLY A 199 -11.53 -14.34 9.06
CA GLY A 199 -12.77 -14.83 9.67
C GLY A 199 -14.01 -14.07 9.18
N MET A 200 -13.96 -12.74 9.09
CA MET A 200 -15.09 -11.93 8.62
C MET A 200 -15.51 -12.31 7.18
N LEU A 201 -14.56 -12.55 6.28
CA LEU A 201 -14.89 -12.99 4.91
C LEU A 201 -15.70 -14.29 4.91
N LEU A 202 -15.33 -15.26 5.77
CA LEU A 202 -16.06 -16.51 5.90
C LEU A 202 -17.47 -16.33 6.51
N PHE A 203 -17.63 -15.35 7.40
CA PHE A 203 -18.95 -15.04 8.01
C PHE A 203 -19.84 -14.24 7.08
N GLU A 204 -19.32 -13.29 6.28
CA GLU A 204 -20.10 -12.53 5.30
C GLU A 204 -20.69 -13.44 4.21
N GLU A 205 -19.93 -14.40 3.71
CA GLU A 205 -20.46 -15.42 2.79
C GLU A 205 -21.64 -16.16 3.41
N ARG A 206 -21.52 -16.55 4.66
CA ARG A 206 -22.56 -17.31 5.36
C ARG A 206 -23.83 -16.50 5.65
N GLU A 207 -23.72 -15.20 5.90
CA GLU A 207 -24.87 -14.30 6.10
C GLU A 207 -25.53 -13.90 4.78
N ARG A 208 -24.76 -13.77 3.68
CA ARG A 208 -25.31 -13.60 2.33
C ARG A 208 -26.15 -14.80 1.91
N GLU A 209 -25.69 -16.01 2.17
CA GLU A 209 -26.47 -17.23 1.92
C GLU A 209 -27.80 -17.23 2.70
N LYS A 210 -27.79 -16.86 3.98
CA LYS A 210 -29.01 -16.78 4.80
C LYS A 210 -29.96 -15.68 4.33
N SER A 211 -29.47 -14.56 3.81
CA SER A 211 -30.27 -13.45 3.29
C SER A 211 -31.04 -13.83 2.01
N ILE A 212 -30.42 -14.64 1.14
CA ILE A 212 -31.06 -15.14 -0.09
C ILE A 212 -32.25 -16.06 0.22
N PHE A 213 -32.22 -16.77 1.34
CA PHE A 213 -33.33 -17.65 1.77
C PHE A 213 -34.42 -16.96 2.58
N ARG A 214 -34.28 -15.64 2.88
CA ARG A 214 -35.27 -14.84 3.62
C ARG A 214 -36.10 -13.90 2.74
N THR A 215 -36.29 -14.16 1.47
CA THR A 215 -37.33 -13.47 0.70
C THR A 215 -38.71 -13.95 1.20
N PRO A 216 -39.56 -13.07 1.74
CA PRO A 216 -40.91 -13.46 2.09
C PRO A 216 -41.67 -13.78 0.81
N VAL A 217 -42.13 -14.99 0.70
CA VAL A 217 -43.18 -15.35 -0.26
C VAL A 217 -44.41 -14.51 0.09
N SER A 218 -44.73 -13.51 -0.70
CA SER A 218 -46.00 -12.80 -0.59
C SER A 218 -47.12 -13.82 -0.83
N PRO A 219 -48.09 -13.94 0.10
CA PRO A 219 -49.29 -14.72 -0.18
C PRO A 219 -50.11 -14.00 -1.26
N CYS A 220 -50.51 -14.77 -2.28
CA CYS A 220 -51.55 -14.40 -3.23
C CYS A 220 -52.90 -14.20 -2.53
#